data_b82d93f45da4e72b8cd2f941c8ea90cd
#
_entry.id   b82d93f45da4e72b8cd2f941c8ea90cd
#
_cell.length_a   1.000
_cell.length_b   1.000
_cell.length_c   1.000
_cell.angle_alpha   90.00
_cell.angle_beta   90.00
_cell.angle_gamma   90.00
#
_symmetry.space_group_name_H-M   'P 1'
#
loop_
_entity.id
_entity.type
_entity.pdbx_description
1 polymer ?
#
loop_
_entity_poly.entity_id
_entity_poly.type
_entity_poly.pdbx_seq_one_letter_code
_entity_poly.pdbx_strand_id
1 'polypeptide(L)'
;MDWKIELIFVPVTDVDRAKEFYVRIGFNADYDQSPSEGMRFVQMTPPGSACSIAFGTGLGITLAPGLQNTIQVVVPDADAAHAQLLAAGVKA
;
A
#
# COMPACT_ATOMS: atom_id res chain seq x y z
N MET A 1 -3.77 4.17 -27.90
CA MET A 1 -4.33 4.53 -26.58
C MET A 1 -3.45 3.90 -25.49
N ASP A 2 -2.99 4.71 -24.54
CA ASP A 2 -2.22 4.22 -23.41
C ASP A 2 -3.15 3.76 -22.30
N TRP A 3 -2.91 2.57 -21.79
CA TRP A 3 -3.64 2.02 -20.65
C TRP A 3 -2.71 1.93 -19.47
N LYS A 4 -3.11 2.46 -18.32
CA LYS A 4 -2.31 2.45 -17.09
C LYS A 4 -3.15 1.94 -15.95
N ILE A 5 -2.55 1.07 -15.12
CA ILE A 5 -3.18 0.65 -13.88
C ILE A 5 -3.03 1.80 -12.88
N GLU A 6 -4.15 2.28 -12.35
CA GLU A 6 -4.15 3.40 -11.41
C GLU A 6 -4.13 2.93 -9.97
N LEU A 7 -4.90 1.88 -9.66
CA LEU A 7 -5.16 1.49 -8.28
C LEU A 7 -5.36 -0.02 -8.15
N ILE A 8 -4.76 -0.59 -7.11
CA ILE A 8 -4.95 -1.99 -6.74
C ILE A 8 -5.36 -2.02 -5.27
N PHE A 9 -6.45 -2.75 -4.95
CA PHE A 9 -6.88 -2.94 -3.57
C PHE A 9 -6.10 -4.08 -2.93
N VAL A 10 -5.63 -3.83 -1.70
CA VAL A 10 -4.84 -4.78 -0.92
C VAL A 10 -5.64 -5.16 0.32
N PRO A 11 -5.90 -6.46 0.56
CA PRO A 11 -6.59 -6.87 1.77
C PRO A 11 -5.67 -6.72 3.00
N VAL A 12 -6.20 -6.08 4.05
CA VAL A 12 -5.47 -5.89 5.30
C VAL A 12 -6.39 -6.21 6.48
N THR A 13 -5.79 -6.64 7.60
CA THR A 13 -6.53 -6.91 8.82
C THR A 13 -6.65 -5.71 9.74
N ASP A 14 -5.70 -4.77 9.62
CA ASP A 14 -5.62 -3.58 10.47
C ASP A 14 -5.16 -2.40 9.61
N VAL A 15 -6.08 -1.47 9.37
CA VAL A 15 -5.85 -0.33 8.47
C VAL A 15 -4.78 0.61 9.01
N ASP A 16 -4.81 0.93 10.31
CA ASP A 16 -3.81 1.81 10.91
C ASP A 16 -2.41 1.22 10.84
N ARG A 17 -2.29 -0.06 11.12
CA ARG A 17 -1.02 -0.76 11.06
C ARG A 17 -0.49 -0.84 9.63
N ALA A 18 -1.36 -1.10 8.66
CA ALA A 18 -0.97 -1.13 7.25
C ALA A 18 -0.49 0.25 6.79
N LYS A 19 -1.22 1.31 7.12
CA LYS A 19 -0.83 2.68 6.78
C LYS A 19 0.53 3.03 7.39
N GLU A 20 0.72 2.74 8.66
CA GLU A 20 1.97 3.01 9.36
C GLU A 20 3.15 2.28 8.69
N PHE A 21 2.95 1.02 8.32
CA PHE A 21 3.96 0.24 7.61
C PHE A 21 4.38 0.91 6.31
N TYR A 22 3.41 1.26 5.45
CA TYR A 22 3.72 1.84 4.14
C TYR A 22 4.33 3.25 4.25
N VAL A 23 3.89 4.06 5.20
CA VAL A 23 4.53 5.35 5.48
C VAL A 23 5.99 5.15 5.89
N ARG A 24 6.24 4.16 6.75
CA ARG A 24 7.58 3.88 7.26
C ARG A 24 8.56 3.47 6.16
N ILE A 25 8.09 2.74 5.15
CA ILE A 25 8.94 2.34 4.03
C ILE A 25 8.99 3.38 2.90
N GLY A 26 8.35 4.54 3.08
CA GLY A 26 8.49 5.67 2.18
C GLY A 26 7.36 5.91 1.19
N PHE A 27 6.24 5.19 1.28
CA PHE A 27 5.09 5.45 0.43
C PHE A 27 4.40 6.75 0.84
N ASN A 28 3.91 7.50 -0.14
CA ASN A 28 3.12 8.70 0.12
C ASN A 28 1.69 8.32 0.50
N ALA A 29 1.20 8.89 1.60
CA ALA A 29 -0.19 8.73 2.00
C ALA A 29 -1.03 9.79 1.28
N ASP A 30 -1.60 9.43 0.13
CA ASP A 30 -2.33 10.39 -0.71
C ASP A 30 -3.68 10.73 -0.13
N TYR A 31 -4.40 9.74 0.38
CA TYR A 31 -5.73 9.89 0.96
C TYR A 31 -5.88 9.00 2.18
N ASP A 32 -6.59 9.52 3.18
CA ASP A 32 -7.08 8.76 4.33
C ASP A 32 -8.38 9.40 4.74
N GLN A 33 -9.49 8.83 4.32
CA GLN A 33 -10.81 9.41 4.49
C GLN A 33 -11.80 8.40 5.06
N SER A 34 -12.71 8.92 5.87
CA SER A 34 -13.83 8.15 6.43
C SER A 34 -15.13 8.86 6.01
N PRO A 35 -15.62 8.60 4.78
CA PRO A 35 -16.77 9.32 4.25
C PRO A 35 -18.08 9.01 4.99
N SER A 36 -18.14 7.87 5.70
CA SER A 36 -19.28 7.52 6.53
C SER A 36 -18.83 6.63 7.68
N GLU A 37 -19.71 6.41 8.66
CA GLU A 37 -19.43 5.54 9.78
C GLU A 37 -19.15 4.11 9.29
N GLY A 38 -18.10 3.50 9.84
CA GLY A 38 -17.67 2.15 9.45
C GLY A 38 -16.95 2.06 8.11
N MET A 39 -16.79 3.19 7.41
CA MET A 39 -16.10 3.25 6.13
C MET A 39 -14.80 4.01 6.27
N ARG A 40 -13.71 3.43 5.77
CA ARG A 40 -12.41 4.09 5.68
C ARG A 40 -11.73 3.71 4.38
N PHE A 41 -11.14 4.69 3.72
CA PHE A 41 -10.39 4.51 2.48
C PHE A 41 -9.02 5.15 2.64
N VAL A 42 -7.97 4.35 2.44
CA VAL A 42 -6.58 4.81 2.48
C VAL A 42 -5.95 4.49 1.13
N GLN A 43 -5.32 5.48 0.54
CA GLN A 43 -4.58 5.32 -0.72
C GLN A 43 -3.13 5.72 -0.51
N MET A 44 -2.23 4.85 -0.89
CA MET A 44 -0.79 5.02 -0.75
C MET A 44 -0.11 4.85 -2.10
N THR A 45 0.89 5.68 -2.39
CA THR A 45 1.61 5.62 -3.67
C THR A 45 3.11 5.52 -3.41
N PRO A 46 3.79 4.49 -3.96
CA PRO A 46 5.25 4.46 -3.94
C PRO A 46 5.82 5.68 -4.70
N PRO A 47 6.92 6.28 -4.24
CA PRO A 47 7.56 7.36 -4.97
C PRO A 47 7.88 6.97 -6.41
N GLY A 48 7.48 7.80 -7.37
CA GLY A 48 7.75 7.56 -8.79
C GLY A 48 6.82 6.55 -9.46
N SER A 49 5.83 6.00 -8.75
CA SER A 49 4.89 5.03 -9.32
C SER A 49 3.65 5.73 -9.88
N ALA A 50 3.18 5.23 -11.03
CA ALA A 50 1.89 5.64 -11.59
C ALA A 50 0.72 4.84 -11.00
N CYS A 51 1.00 3.75 -10.31
CA CYS A 51 -0.01 2.89 -9.69
C CYS A 51 0.04 3.02 -8.18
N SER A 52 -1.12 3.19 -7.56
CA SER A 52 -1.29 3.26 -6.11
C SER A 52 -1.87 1.96 -5.57
N ILE A 53 -1.73 1.77 -4.27
CA ILE A 53 -2.46 0.73 -3.55
C ILE A 53 -3.51 1.38 -2.65
N ALA A 54 -4.59 0.67 -2.39
CA ALA A 54 -5.62 1.12 -1.47
C ALA A 54 -6.07 0.00 -0.55
N PHE A 55 -6.45 0.36 0.65
CA PHE A 55 -7.02 -0.54 1.62
C PHE A 55 -7.97 0.23 2.53
N GLY A 56 -8.79 -0.49 3.27
CA GLY A 56 -9.75 0.16 4.15
C GLY A 56 -10.79 -0.79 4.70
N THR A 57 -11.88 -0.20 5.20
CA THR A 57 -13.02 -0.93 5.75
C THR A 57 -14.32 -0.41 5.16
N GLY A 58 -15.33 -1.27 5.08
CA GLY A 58 -16.66 -0.87 4.62
C GLY A 58 -16.74 -0.47 3.15
N LEU A 59 -15.77 -0.92 2.32
CA LEU A 59 -15.68 -0.52 0.91
C LEU A 59 -16.46 -1.46 -0.03
N GLY A 60 -17.17 -2.45 0.50
CA GLY A 60 -17.88 -3.42 -0.32
C GLY A 60 -16.98 -4.44 -1.02
N ILE A 61 -15.73 -4.49 -0.65
CA ILE A 61 -14.73 -5.39 -1.23
C ILE A 61 -14.44 -6.49 -0.23
N THR A 62 -14.63 -7.75 -0.65
CA THR A 62 -14.33 -8.92 0.18
C THR A 62 -13.07 -9.58 -0.37
N LEU A 63 -11.95 -9.33 0.28
CA LEU A 63 -10.68 -9.93 -0.05
C LEU A 63 -10.13 -10.65 1.18
N ALA A 64 -9.48 -11.78 0.98
CA ALA A 64 -8.87 -12.52 2.07
C ALA A 64 -7.54 -11.87 2.48
N PRO A 65 -7.39 -11.37 3.71
CA PRO A 65 -6.11 -10.85 4.18
C PRO A 65 -5.03 -11.94 4.17
N GLY A 66 -3.78 -11.53 3.98
CA GLY A 66 -2.65 -12.47 3.95
C GLY A 66 -2.30 -13.01 2.58
N LEU A 67 -3.03 -12.61 1.53
CA LEU A 67 -2.76 -13.02 0.14
C LEU A 67 -2.05 -11.94 -0.67
N GLN A 68 -1.26 -11.08 -0.01
CA GLN A 68 -0.62 -9.92 -0.62
C GLN A 68 0.73 -10.24 -1.29
N ASN A 69 1.13 -11.48 -1.34
CA ASN A 69 2.38 -11.89 -1.98
C ASN A 69 2.34 -11.78 -3.52
N THR A 70 1.25 -11.24 -4.06
CA THR A 70 1.08 -11.00 -5.49
C THR A 70 1.57 -9.63 -5.95
N ILE A 71 1.90 -8.72 -5.01
CA ILE A 71 2.41 -7.39 -5.36
C ILE A 71 3.92 -7.46 -5.54
N GLN A 72 4.36 -6.95 -6.67
CA GLN A 72 5.78 -6.87 -7.00
C GLN A 72 6.15 -5.43 -7.27
N VAL A 73 7.23 -4.98 -6.65
CA VAL A 73 7.75 -3.62 -6.80
C VAL A 73 9.08 -3.66 -7.52
N VAL A 74 9.24 -2.82 -8.54
CA VAL A 74 10.48 -2.68 -9.28
C VAL A 74 11.30 -1.53 -8.72
N VAL A 75 12.58 -1.78 -8.47
CA VAL A 75 13.51 -0.77 -7.96
C VAL A 75 14.78 -0.76 -8.81
N PRO A 76 15.50 0.38 -8.88
CA PRO A 76 16.73 0.46 -9.68
C PRO A 76 17.90 -0.35 -9.09
N ASP A 77 17.91 -0.58 -7.78
CA ASP A 77 18.97 -1.30 -7.07
C ASP A 77 18.36 -2.10 -5.93
N ALA A 78 18.32 -3.42 -6.09
CA ALA A 78 17.71 -4.31 -5.12
C ALA A 78 18.45 -4.33 -3.77
N ASP A 79 19.78 -4.26 -3.79
CA ASP A 79 20.57 -4.26 -2.55
C ASP A 79 20.34 -2.97 -1.76
N ALA A 80 20.30 -1.83 -2.44
CA ALA A 80 20.00 -0.56 -1.80
C ALA A 80 18.57 -0.53 -1.22
N ALA A 81 17.60 -1.07 -1.95
CA ALA A 81 16.22 -1.17 -1.48
C ALA A 81 16.13 -2.07 -0.24
N HIS A 82 16.81 -3.20 -0.24
CA HIS A 82 16.86 -4.11 0.90
C HIS A 82 17.44 -3.42 2.14
N ALA A 83 18.56 -2.69 1.96
CA ALA A 83 19.18 -1.94 3.05
C ALA A 83 18.24 -0.86 3.61
N GLN A 84 17.50 -0.18 2.72
CA GLN A 84 16.52 0.82 3.12
C GLN A 84 15.39 0.20 3.96
N LEU A 85 14.89 -0.96 3.56
CA LEU A 85 13.85 -1.67 4.31
C LEU A 85 14.35 -2.08 5.70
N LEU A 86 15.56 -2.62 5.78
CA LEU A 86 16.17 -2.98 7.06
C LEU A 86 16.33 -1.76 7.97
N ALA A 87 16.78 -0.64 7.43
CA ALA A 87 16.92 0.61 8.17
C ALA A 87 15.57 1.15 8.67
N ALA A 88 14.49 0.85 7.96
CA ALA A 88 13.13 1.21 8.37
C ALA A 88 12.51 0.23 9.38
N GLY A 89 13.26 -0.80 9.79
CA GLY A 89 12.80 -1.78 10.77
C GLY A 89 11.98 -2.93 10.19
N VAL A 90 12.03 -3.11 8.88
CA VAL A 90 11.34 -4.23 8.22
C VAL A 90 12.21 -5.48 8.31
N LYS A 91 11.59 -6.61 8.62
CA LYS A 91 12.27 -7.91 8.57
C LYS A 91 12.26 -8.41 7.12
N ALA A 92 13.36 -8.24 6.46
CA ALA A 92 13.46 -8.59 5.05
C ALA A 92 14.51 -9.67 4.79
#